data_9df4f632eef1e990c4cf99f76ca7905d
#
_entry.id   9df4f632eef1e990c4cf99f76ca7905d
#
_cell.length_a   1.000
_cell.length_b   1.000
_cell.length_c   1.000
_cell.angle_alpha   90.00
_cell.angle_beta   90.00
_cell.angle_gamma   90.00
#
_symmetry.space_group_name_H-M   'P 1'
#
loop_
_entity.id
_entity.type
_entity.pdbx_description
1 polymer ?
#
loop_
_entity_poly.entity_id
_entity_poly.type
_entity_poly.pdbx_seq_one_letter_code
_entity_poly.pdbx_strand_id
1 'polypeptide(L)'
;MNPPAETANLAKRDESVDWTALRDDFPILRETINGHPLVYLDNAASSQKPHQVIDAVRRYYEHDNANVHRGIHELSNRATEAYEGARQRVADYLNAGSREEIIFTRGTTEGLNLVANTWALDNLREGDTILLTEMEHHSNLVPWQILANRIGAKLDFIEITGDDGQLDLQWLDEQLARARLLSLTHISNTMGTVNPVAEICARARAAGVVTVVDAAQSAGHAPVDVQAIGCDFLAFSGHKTCGPTGIGV
;
A
#
# COMPACT_ATOMS: atom_id res chain seq x y z
N MET A 1 19.79 19.87 9.67
CA MET A 1 19.88 18.40 9.66
C MET A 1 19.73 17.94 8.22
N ASN A 2 20.59 17.07 7.71
CA ASN A 2 20.41 16.53 6.37
C ASN A 2 19.19 15.59 6.40
N PRO A 3 18.32 15.60 5.37
CA PRO A 3 17.22 14.64 5.28
C PRO A 3 17.78 13.22 5.30
N PRO A 4 17.06 12.25 5.85
CA PRO A 4 17.49 10.86 5.84
C PRO A 4 17.74 10.38 4.41
N ALA A 5 18.70 9.47 4.22
CA ALA A 5 19.19 9.03 2.91
C ALA A 5 18.10 8.49 1.95
N GLU A 6 16.98 8.02 2.48
CA GLU A 6 15.81 7.55 1.70
C GLU A 6 15.07 8.69 0.97
N THR A 7 14.95 9.88 1.59
CA THR A 7 14.30 11.04 0.93
C THR A 7 15.15 11.66 -0.18
N ALA A 8 16.49 11.54 -0.11
CA ALA A 8 17.38 12.07 -1.14
C ALA A 8 17.28 11.33 -2.49
N ASN A 9 16.83 10.08 -2.51
CA ASN A 9 16.69 9.29 -3.74
C ASN A 9 15.40 9.58 -4.53
N LEU A 10 14.35 10.10 -3.87
CA LEU A 10 13.09 10.43 -4.54
C LEU A 10 13.18 11.73 -5.38
N ALA A 11 14.18 12.58 -5.14
CA ALA A 11 14.30 13.91 -5.74
C ALA A 11 15.21 14.00 -6.97
N LYS A 12 15.95 12.95 -7.34
CA LYS A 12 16.82 12.97 -8.52
C LYS A 12 16.03 12.59 -9.77
N ARG A 13 15.77 13.57 -10.62
CA ARG A 13 15.29 13.31 -11.98
C ARG A 13 16.33 12.46 -12.70
N ASP A 14 15.94 11.26 -13.13
CA ASP A 14 16.79 10.45 -14.01
C ASP A 14 16.78 11.11 -15.40
N GLU A 15 17.89 11.76 -15.75
CA GLU A 15 18.04 12.45 -17.03
C GLU A 15 18.04 11.48 -18.23
N SER A 16 18.14 10.17 -17.99
CA SER A 16 18.06 9.14 -19.03
C SER A 16 16.62 8.81 -19.45
N VAL A 17 15.60 9.27 -18.70
CA VAL A 17 14.19 8.97 -18.99
C VAL A 17 13.63 9.97 -19.99
N ASP A 18 13.17 9.49 -21.16
CA ASP A 18 12.38 10.27 -22.09
C ASP A 18 10.93 10.44 -21.57
N TRP A 19 10.72 11.52 -20.84
CA TRP A 19 9.40 11.85 -20.24
C TRP A 19 8.32 12.09 -21.28
N THR A 20 8.69 12.51 -22.52
CA THR A 20 7.72 12.72 -23.60
C THR A 20 7.23 11.39 -24.14
N ALA A 21 8.13 10.45 -24.41
CA ALA A 21 7.78 9.10 -24.81
C ALA A 21 6.96 8.38 -23.72
N LEU A 22 7.36 8.50 -22.45
CA LEU A 22 6.62 7.91 -21.34
C LEU A 22 5.20 8.49 -21.21
N ARG A 23 5.02 9.81 -21.45
CA ARG A 23 3.71 10.45 -21.45
C ARG A 23 2.78 9.87 -22.50
N ASP A 24 3.32 9.46 -23.65
CA ASP A 24 2.54 8.88 -24.76
C ASP A 24 1.93 7.51 -24.42
N ASP A 25 2.47 6.81 -23.42
CA ASP A 25 1.88 5.58 -22.91
C ASP A 25 0.52 5.79 -22.24
N PHE A 26 0.19 7.02 -21.84
CA PHE A 26 -1.03 7.35 -21.10
C PHE A 26 -2.05 8.04 -22.02
N PRO A 27 -3.02 7.32 -22.62
CA PRO A 27 -3.94 7.86 -23.63
C PRO A 27 -4.72 9.09 -23.14
N ILE A 28 -5.14 9.08 -21.88
CA ILE A 28 -5.92 10.17 -21.28
C ILE A 28 -5.17 11.51 -21.27
N LEU A 29 -3.84 11.50 -21.26
CA LEU A 29 -3.04 12.73 -21.24
C LEU A 29 -3.04 13.47 -22.59
N ARG A 30 -3.68 12.89 -23.63
CA ARG A 30 -3.93 13.53 -24.92
C ARG A 30 -5.25 14.31 -24.94
N GLU A 31 -6.07 14.18 -23.90
CA GLU A 31 -7.36 14.88 -23.80
C GLU A 31 -7.18 16.39 -23.69
N THR A 32 -8.20 17.10 -24.14
CA THR A 32 -8.31 18.56 -24.03
C THR A 32 -9.49 18.91 -23.13
N ILE A 33 -9.25 19.68 -22.10
CA ILE A 33 -10.26 20.12 -21.14
C ILE A 33 -10.40 21.64 -21.22
N ASN A 34 -11.60 22.12 -21.50
CA ASN A 34 -11.89 23.56 -21.67
C ASN A 34 -10.99 24.26 -22.72
N GLY A 35 -10.64 23.55 -23.80
CA GLY A 35 -9.78 24.07 -24.87
C GLY A 35 -8.27 24.05 -24.56
N HIS A 36 -7.84 23.48 -23.44
CA HIS A 36 -6.44 23.36 -23.05
C HIS A 36 -6.00 21.89 -22.93
N PRO A 37 -4.74 21.55 -23.23
CA PRO A 37 -4.20 20.20 -22.96
C PRO A 37 -4.40 19.83 -21.49
N LEU A 38 -4.77 18.56 -21.23
CA LEU A 38 -4.97 18.06 -19.88
C LEU A 38 -3.67 18.17 -19.05
N VAL A 39 -3.79 18.83 -17.89
CA VAL A 39 -2.81 18.78 -16.79
C VAL A 39 -3.48 18.05 -15.64
N TYR A 40 -2.96 16.86 -15.30
CA TYR A 40 -3.50 16.02 -14.22
C TYR A 40 -2.50 15.97 -13.07
N LEU A 41 -2.88 16.52 -11.91
CA LEU A 41 -2.01 16.65 -10.73
C LEU A 41 -2.57 15.91 -9.49
N ASP A 42 -3.62 15.09 -9.67
CA ASP A 42 -4.30 14.39 -8.58
C ASP A 42 -3.90 12.89 -8.49
N ASN A 43 -2.62 12.60 -8.75
CA ASN A 43 -2.12 11.22 -8.74
C ASN A 43 -2.14 10.58 -7.34
N ALA A 44 -2.09 11.37 -6.26
CA ALA A 44 -2.22 10.87 -4.90
C ALA A 44 -3.61 10.27 -4.62
N ALA A 45 -4.65 10.76 -5.31
CA ALA A 45 -5.98 10.18 -5.25
C ALA A 45 -6.10 8.94 -6.16
N SER A 46 -5.65 9.03 -7.42
CA SER A 46 -5.64 7.91 -8.37
C SER A 46 -4.66 8.20 -9.52
N SER A 47 -3.74 7.30 -9.83
CA SER A 47 -2.86 7.44 -10.98
C SER A 47 -3.61 7.16 -12.28
N GLN A 48 -3.14 7.71 -13.40
CA GLN A 48 -3.65 7.37 -14.72
C GLN A 48 -3.13 6.01 -15.19
N LYS A 49 -3.78 5.43 -16.20
CA LYS A 49 -3.51 4.07 -16.68
C LYS A 49 -2.80 4.12 -18.02
N PRO A 50 -1.63 3.47 -18.15
CA PRO A 50 -0.97 3.34 -19.43
C PRO A 50 -1.73 2.36 -20.33
N HIS A 51 -1.55 2.49 -21.65
CA HIS A 51 -2.23 1.63 -22.62
C HIS A 51 -1.93 0.14 -22.40
N GLN A 52 -0.73 -0.21 -21.90
CA GLN A 52 -0.38 -1.60 -21.57
C GLN A 52 -1.33 -2.22 -20.56
N VAL A 53 -1.76 -1.45 -19.55
CA VAL A 53 -2.72 -1.90 -18.54
C VAL A 53 -4.13 -1.99 -19.11
N ILE A 54 -4.55 -0.99 -19.89
CA ILE A 54 -5.86 -0.96 -20.54
C ILE A 54 -6.01 -2.15 -21.51
N ASP A 55 -4.98 -2.38 -22.33
CA ASP A 55 -4.95 -3.46 -23.30
C ASP A 55 -4.89 -4.85 -22.64
N ALA A 56 -4.20 -4.98 -21.52
CA ALA A 56 -4.19 -6.25 -20.79
C ALA A 56 -5.58 -6.64 -20.28
N VAL A 57 -6.35 -5.68 -19.72
CA VAL A 57 -7.73 -5.91 -19.28
C VAL A 57 -8.63 -6.23 -20.48
N ARG A 58 -8.54 -5.46 -21.56
CA ARG A 58 -9.30 -5.69 -22.79
C ARG A 58 -9.01 -7.08 -23.36
N ARG A 59 -7.72 -7.43 -23.54
CA ARG A 59 -7.30 -8.71 -24.09
C ARG A 59 -7.80 -9.89 -23.23
N TYR A 60 -7.78 -9.75 -21.92
CA TYR A 60 -8.30 -10.80 -21.04
C TYR A 60 -9.77 -11.10 -21.35
N TYR A 61 -10.61 -10.08 -21.47
CA TYR A 61 -12.04 -10.28 -21.78
C TYR A 61 -12.27 -10.77 -23.21
N GLU A 62 -11.47 -10.34 -24.17
CA GLU A 62 -11.62 -10.72 -25.58
C GLU A 62 -11.14 -12.16 -25.85
N HIS A 63 -10.14 -12.67 -25.10
CA HIS A 63 -9.41 -13.88 -25.50
C HIS A 63 -9.22 -14.93 -24.39
N ASP A 64 -9.20 -14.54 -23.12
CA ASP A 64 -8.73 -15.42 -22.04
C ASP A 64 -9.70 -15.55 -20.86
N ASN A 65 -10.86 -14.90 -20.91
CA ASN A 65 -11.82 -14.86 -19.81
C ASN A 65 -12.38 -16.24 -19.47
N ALA A 66 -11.95 -16.80 -18.34
CA ALA A 66 -12.40 -18.07 -17.81
C ALA A 66 -12.27 -18.13 -16.30
N ASN A 67 -12.87 -19.15 -15.68
CA ASN A 67 -12.76 -19.40 -14.26
C ASN A 67 -11.33 -19.86 -13.90
N VAL A 68 -10.71 -19.13 -12.98
CA VAL A 68 -9.36 -19.41 -12.47
C VAL A 68 -9.38 -20.64 -11.55
N HIS A 69 -8.38 -21.51 -11.63
CA HIS A 69 -8.10 -22.69 -10.79
C HIS A 69 -9.08 -23.87 -10.90
N ARG A 70 -10.24 -23.75 -11.52
CA ARG A 70 -11.29 -24.78 -11.47
C ARG A 70 -11.66 -25.42 -12.81
N GLY A 71 -11.24 -24.84 -13.91
CA GLY A 71 -11.53 -25.40 -15.24
C GLY A 71 -10.45 -26.37 -15.68
N ILE A 72 -10.86 -27.36 -16.47
CA ILE A 72 -9.97 -28.35 -17.09
C ILE A 72 -9.76 -28.11 -18.59
N HIS A 73 -10.16 -26.94 -19.08
CA HIS A 73 -10.05 -26.54 -20.48
C HIS A 73 -9.00 -25.43 -20.67
N GLU A 74 -8.55 -25.23 -21.89
CA GLU A 74 -7.43 -24.35 -22.27
C GLU A 74 -7.60 -22.92 -21.75
N LEU A 75 -8.77 -22.29 -21.89
CA LEU A 75 -8.99 -20.92 -21.40
C LEU A 75 -8.81 -20.81 -19.87
N SER A 76 -9.24 -21.82 -19.12
CA SER A 76 -9.05 -21.83 -17.66
C SER A 76 -7.57 -21.98 -17.28
N ASN A 77 -6.81 -22.79 -18.03
CA ASN A 77 -5.37 -22.90 -17.81
C ASN A 77 -4.68 -21.56 -18.06
N ARG A 78 -4.97 -20.89 -19.19
CA ARG A 78 -4.42 -19.57 -19.53
C ARG A 78 -4.77 -18.50 -18.51
N ALA A 79 -6.03 -18.47 -18.07
CA ALA A 79 -6.47 -17.55 -17.02
C ALA A 79 -5.77 -17.82 -15.69
N THR A 80 -5.58 -19.09 -15.33
CA THR A 80 -4.85 -19.48 -14.10
C THR A 80 -3.37 -19.11 -14.18
N GLU A 81 -2.71 -19.38 -15.30
CA GLU A 81 -1.32 -19.01 -15.53
C GLU A 81 -1.12 -17.49 -15.45
N ALA A 82 -2.03 -16.70 -16.06
CA ALA A 82 -1.98 -15.26 -16.00
C ALA A 82 -2.17 -14.72 -14.57
N TYR A 83 -3.12 -15.29 -13.81
CA TYR A 83 -3.39 -14.92 -12.43
C TYR A 83 -2.22 -15.22 -11.49
N GLU A 84 -1.70 -16.46 -11.55
CA GLU A 84 -0.57 -16.87 -10.71
C GLU A 84 0.74 -16.19 -11.14
N GLY A 85 0.91 -15.92 -12.43
CA GLY A 85 2.02 -15.14 -12.95
C GLY A 85 1.97 -13.68 -12.46
N ALA A 86 0.77 -13.07 -12.35
CA ALA A 86 0.61 -11.75 -11.76
C ALA A 86 0.93 -11.77 -10.25
N ARG A 87 0.51 -12.80 -9.52
CA ARG A 87 0.84 -13.01 -8.10
C ARG A 87 2.34 -13.08 -7.88
N GLN A 88 3.05 -13.85 -8.70
CA GLN A 88 4.51 -13.94 -8.62
C GLN A 88 5.19 -12.60 -8.89
N ARG A 89 4.73 -11.85 -9.91
CA ARG A 89 5.30 -10.52 -10.22
C ARG A 89 5.10 -9.52 -9.08
N VAL A 90 3.97 -9.59 -8.37
CA VAL A 90 3.73 -8.75 -7.19
C VAL A 90 4.67 -9.17 -6.06
N ALA A 91 4.87 -10.47 -5.84
CA ALA A 91 5.83 -10.96 -4.86
C ALA A 91 7.25 -10.47 -5.16
N ASP A 92 7.68 -10.59 -6.42
CA ASP A 92 9.00 -10.12 -6.87
C ASP A 92 9.14 -8.58 -6.70
N TYR A 93 8.09 -7.83 -7.03
CA TYR A 93 8.06 -6.37 -6.92
C TYR A 93 8.20 -5.87 -5.47
N LEU A 94 7.61 -6.59 -4.52
CA LEU A 94 7.66 -6.28 -3.10
C LEU A 94 8.84 -6.97 -2.38
N ASN A 95 9.64 -7.78 -3.08
CA ASN A 95 10.62 -8.67 -2.47
C ASN A 95 10.01 -9.55 -1.36
N ALA A 96 8.80 -10.08 -1.58
CA ALA A 96 8.16 -11.00 -0.64
C ALA A 96 8.89 -12.35 -0.62
N GLY A 97 8.87 -13.04 0.50
CA GLY A 97 9.54 -14.34 0.66
C GLY A 97 8.93 -15.44 -0.20
N SER A 98 7.65 -15.32 -0.53
CA SER A 98 6.90 -16.30 -1.31
C SER A 98 5.67 -15.64 -1.96
N ARG A 99 5.24 -16.14 -3.11
CA ARG A 99 4.00 -15.69 -3.77
C ARG A 99 2.74 -16.04 -2.95
N GLU A 100 2.80 -17.02 -2.08
CA GLU A 100 1.73 -17.41 -1.17
C GLU A 100 1.45 -16.34 -0.11
N GLU A 101 2.38 -15.41 0.12
CA GLU A 101 2.18 -14.23 0.97
C GLU A 101 1.31 -13.16 0.29
N ILE A 102 1.11 -13.25 -1.03
CA ILE A 102 0.34 -12.26 -1.80
C ILE A 102 -1.14 -12.62 -1.81
N ILE A 103 -1.95 -11.73 -1.25
CA ILE A 103 -3.41 -11.85 -1.23
C ILE A 103 -3.99 -10.71 -2.05
N PHE A 104 -4.64 -11.02 -3.19
CA PHE A 104 -5.36 -10.00 -3.96
C PHE A 104 -6.64 -9.57 -3.25
N THR A 105 -6.80 -8.26 -3.16
CA THR A 105 -7.96 -7.58 -2.57
C THR A 105 -8.53 -6.57 -3.56
N ARG A 106 -9.57 -5.83 -3.19
CA ARG A 106 -10.12 -4.72 -4.00
C ARG A 106 -9.38 -3.39 -3.80
N GLY A 107 -8.39 -3.36 -2.91
CA GLY A 107 -7.59 -2.18 -2.60
C GLY A 107 -7.12 -2.18 -1.14
N THR A 108 -6.30 -1.20 -0.77
CA THR A 108 -5.76 -1.01 0.58
C THR A 108 -6.84 -1.09 1.65
N THR A 109 -7.97 -0.42 1.43
CA THR A 109 -9.09 -0.42 2.39
C THR A 109 -9.58 -1.83 2.71
N GLU A 110 -9.73 -2.70 1.69
CA GLU A 110 -10.12 -4.09 1.93
C GLU A 110 -9.00 -4.87 2.60
N GLY A 111 -7.73 -4.67 2.20
CA GLY A 111 -6.58 -5.33 2.82
C GLY A 111 -6.50 -5.04 4.32
N LEU A 112 -6.59 -3.78 4.71
CA LEU A 112 -6.58 -3.37 6.12
C LEU A 112 -7.79 -3.90 6.89
N ASN A 113 -8.99 -3.86 6.30
CA ASN A 113 -10.19 -4.47 6.89
C ASN A 113 -10.05 -5.99 7.01
N LEU A 114 -9.42 -6.66 6.06
CA LEU A 114 -9.16 -8.09 6.12
C LEU A 114 -8.28 -8.43 7.34
N VAL A 115 -7.17 -7.72 7.53
CA VAL A 115 -6.32 -7.90 8.72
C VAL A 115 -7.09 -7.63 10.01
N ALA A 116 -7.87 -6.54 10.06
CA ALA A 116 -8.65 -6.17 11.24
C ALA A 116 -9.73 -7.21 11.60
N ASN A 117 -10.43 -7.77 10.60
CA ASN A 117 -11.55 -8.70 10.80
C ASN A 117 -11.14 -10.19 10.82
N THR A 118 -9.88 -10.51 10.58
CA THR A 118 -9.34 -11.87 10.67
C THR A 118 -8.27 -11.93 11.76
N TRP A 119 -7.02 -11.66 11.41
CA TRP A 119 -5.91 -11.81 12.33
C TRP A 119 -6.10 -11.00 13.64
N ALA A 120 -6.44 -9.71 13.53
CA ALA A 120 -6.56 -8.86 14.71
C ALA A 120 -7.75 -9.26 15.59
N LEU A 121 -8.89 -9.60 14.99
CA LEU A 121 -10.07 -10.08 15.73
C LEU A 121 -9.79 -11.37 16.50
N ASP A 122 -8.97 -12.28 15.96
CA ASP A 122 -8.64 -13.55 16.58
C ASP A 122 -7.53 -13.43 17.63
N ASN A 123 -6.67 -12.42 17.55
CA ASN A 123 -5.45 -12.30 18.38
C ASN A 123 -5.50 -11.17 19.41
N LEU A 124 -6.35 -10.16 19.23
CA LEU A 124 -6.52 -9.06 20.19
C LEU A 124 -7.68 -9.34 21.17
N ARG A 125 -7.57 -8.78 22.37
CA ARG A 125 -8.54 -8.98 23.47
C ARG A 125 -8.92 -7.63 24.10
N GLU A 126 -9.92 -7.65 24.94
CA GLU A 126 -10.31 -6.51 25.77
C GLU A 126 -9.11 -5.97 26.57
N GLY A 127 -8.92 -4.66 26.53
CA GLY A 127 -7.83 -3.97 27.20
C GLY A 127 -6.53 -3.89 26.42
N ASP A 128 -6.33 -4.68 25.35
CA ASP A 128 -5.17 -4.53 24.44
C ASP A 128 -5.15 -3.15 23.78
N THR A 129 -3.96 -2.67 23.44
CA THR A 129 -3.77 -1.39 22.78
C THR A 129 -3.39 -1.58 21.30
N ILE A 130 -4.10 -0.91 20.42
CA ILE A 130 -3.77 -0.73 19.00
C ILE A 130 -3.14 0.65 18.87
N LEU A 131 -1.89 0.72 18.44
CA LEU A 131 -1.15 1.95 18.21
C LEU A 131 -1.30 2.38 16.74
N LEU A 132 -1.63 3.63 16.50
CA LEU A 132 -1.77 4.24 15.19
C LEU A 132 -0.88 5.49 15.11
N THR A 133 -0.86 6.16 13.95
CA THR A 133 -0.33 7.53 13.87
C THR A 133 -1.45 8.53 13.63
N GLU A 134 -1.23 9.81 13.98
CA GLU A 134 -2.21 10.86 13.72
C GLU A 134 -2.36 11.19 12.22
N MET A 135 -1.44 10.74 11.37
CA MET A 135 -1.47 11.00 9.92
C MET A 135 -2.18 9.91 9.09
N GLU A 136 -2.85 8.95 9.75
CA GLU A 136 -3.47 7.84 9.03
C GLU A 136 -4.62 8.28 8.12
N HIS A 137 -4.68 7.70 6.93
CA HIS A 137 -5.87 7.77 6.09
C HIS A 137 -7.04 7.04 6.77
N HIS A 138 -8.28 7.49 6.53
CA HIS A 138 -9.49 6.84 7.10
C HIS A 138 -9.54 5.33 6.88
N SER A 139 -9.00 4.81 5.77
CA SER A 139 -8.91 3.37 5.52
C SER A 139 -8.01 2.62 6.51
N ASN A 140 -7.05 3.33 7.14
CA ASN A 140 -6.16 2.78 8.18
C ASN A 140 -6.47 3.32 9.59
N LEU A 141 -7.58 3.99 9.77
CA LEU A 141 -8.06 4.47 11.06
C LEU A 141 -9.37 3.77 11.45
N VAL A 142 -10.38 3.86 10.57
CA VAL A 142 -11.75 3.42 10.87
C VAL A 142 -11.87 1.90 11.15
N PRO A 143 -11.19 0.99 10.42
CA PRO A 143 -11.25 -0.43 10.74
C PRO A 143 -10.80 -0.75 12.16
N TRP A 144 -9.75 -0.06 12.63
CA TRP A 144 -9.22 -0.23 13.99
C TRP A 144 -10.15 0.35 15.05
N GLN A 145 -10.81 1.48 14.78
CA GLN A 145 -11.84 2.05 15.65
C GLN A 145 -13.04 1.09 15.80
N ILE A 146 -13.51 0.52 14.69
CA ILE A 146 -14.60 -0.45 14.70
C ILE A 146 -14.21 -1.71 15.51
N LEU A 147 -13.00 -2.25 15.26
CA LEU A 147 -12.50 -3.41 15.97
C LEU A 147 -12.34 -3.11 17.47
N ALA A 148 -11.69 -2.00 17.83
CA ALA A 148 -11.46 -1.62 19.23
C ALA A 148 -12.79 -1.50 19.99
N ASN A 149 -13.79 -0.83 19.40
CA ASN A 149 -15.14 -0.74 19.99
C ASN A 149 -15.81 -2.11 20.14
N ARG A 150 -15.59 -3.02 19.20
CA ARG A 150 -16.21 -4.37 19.21
C ARG A 150 -15.65 -5.27 20.30
N ILE A 151 -14.33 -5.21 20.54
CA ILE A 151 -13.64 -6.13 21.45
C ILE A 151 -13.24 -5.49 22.79
N GLY A 152 -13.46 -4.19 22.99
CA GLY A 152 -13.02 -3.47 24.19
C GLY A 152 -11.51 -3.15 24.21
N ALA A 153 -10.86 -3.10 23.05
CA ALA A 153 -9.48 -2.66 22.93
C ALA A 153 -9.37 -1.13 23.00
N LYS A 154 -8.15 -0.64 23.21
CA LYS A 154 -7.84 0.79 23.27
C LYS A 154 -7.11 1.23 22.01
N LEU A 155 -7.30 2.49 21.63
CA LEU A 155 -6.49 3.16 20.62
C LEU A 155 -5.52 4.11 21.30
N ASP A 156 -4.28 4.11 20.84
CA ASP A 156 -3.25 5.09 21.19
C ASP A 156 -2.62 5.62 19.90
N PHE A 157 -2.01 6.83 19.96
CA PHE A 157 -1.53 7.50 18.76
C PHE A 157 -0.11 8.00 18.93
N ILE A 158 0.72 7.81 17.89
CA ILE A 158 1.98 8.51 17.72
C ILE A 158 1.65 9.88 17.15
N GLU A 159 1.99 10.92 17.90
CA GLU A 159 1.70 12.30 17.54
C GLU A 159 2.59 12.80 16.39
N ILE A 160 2.16 13.89 15.75
CA ILE A 160 2.93 14.60 14.72
C ILE A 160 3.69 15.72 15.38
N THR A 161 5.00 15.82 15.13
CA THR A 161 5.81 16.92 15.63
C THR A 161 5.63 18.19 14.80
N GLY A 162 5.47 19.33 15.47
CA GLY A 162 5.60 20.68 14.93
C GLY A 162 5.05 20.92 13.52
N ASP A 163 5.70 21.85 12.81
CA ASP A 163 5.27 22.29 11.48
C ASP A 163 5.84 21.43 10.32
N ASP A 164 6.74 20.50 10.58
CA ASP A 164 7.41 19.67 9.57
C ASP A 164 6.69 18.34 9.30
N GLY A 165 5.66 18.03 10.09
CA GLY A 165 4.79 16.90 9.88
C GLY A 165 5.49 15.54 10.03
N GLN A 166 6.53 15.45 10.85
CA GLN A 166 7.19 14.20 11.20
C GLN A 166 6.48 13.51 12.37
N LEU A 167 6.65 12.18 12.52
CA LEU A 167 6.18 11.48 13.71
C LEU A 167 7.07 11.79 14.91
N ASP A 168 6.47 12.01 16.09
CA ASP A 168 7.20 12.07 17.35
C ASP A 168 7.54 10.65 17.83
N LEU A 169 8.77 10.24 17.60
CA LEU A 169 9.27 8.93 18.00
C LEU A 169 9.94 8.94 19.37
N GLN A 170 9.89 10.06 20.11
CA GLN A 170 10.55 10.18 21.42
C GLN A 170 10.01 9.14 22.41
N TRP A 171 8.71 8.88 22.39
CA TRP A 171 8.00 7.98 23.31
C TRP A 171 7.61 6.63 22.69
N LEU A 172 8.13 6.33 21.51
CA LEU A 172 7.71 5.15 20.75
C LEU A 172 7.93 3.86 21.54
N ASP A 173 9.06 3.69 22.25
CA ASP A 173 9.34 2.44 22.98
C ASP A 173 8.39 2.24 24.16
N GLU A 174 8.00 3.30 24.86
CA GLU A 174 7.00 3.25 25.91
C GLU A 174 5.59 2.94 25.39
N GLN A 175 5.25 3.46 24.21
CA GLN A 175 3.99 3.16 23.53
C GLN A 175 3.99 1.70 23.06
N LEU A 176 5.08 1.24 22.43
CA LEU A 176 5.23 -0.15 21.98
C LEU A 176 5.17 -1.16 23.13
N ALA A 177 5.72 -0.81 24.30
CA ALA A 177 5.67 -1.70 25.49
C ALA A 177 4.23 -2.00 25.95
N ARG A 178 3.25 -1.18 25.54
CA ARG A 178 1.82 -1.34 25.86
C ARG A 178 0.98 -1.79 24.68
N ALA A 179 1.51 -1.69 23.47
CA ALA A 179 0.79 -2.05 22.24
C ALA A 179 0.85 -3.56 21.96
N ARG A 180 -0.16 -4.05 21.26
CA ARG A 180 -0.21 -5.41 20.68
C ARG A 180 -0.16 -5.38 19.17
N LEU A 181 -0.59 -4.28 18.58
CA LEU A 181 -0.58 -4.04 17.14
C LEU A 181 -0.22 -2.57 16.90
N LEU A 182 0.62 -2.32 15.90
CA LEU A 182 0.90 -1.00 15.35
C LEU A 182 0.48 -0.98 13.88
N SER A 183 -0.38 -0.02 13.49
CA SER A 183 -0.70 0.21 12.08
C SER A 183 -0.31 1.63 11.69
N LEU A 184 0.49 1.76 10.60
CA LEU A 184 1.05 3.05 10.21
C LEU A 184 1.16 3.21 8.69
N THR A 185 1.02 4.45 8.21
CA THR A 185 1.26 4.79 6.81
C THR A 185 2.75 4.93 6.51
N HIS A 186 3.19 4.40 5.35
CA HIS A 186 4.57 4.56 4.90
C HIS A 186 4.81 5.97 4.33
N ILE A 187 3.91 6.44 3.45
CA ILE A 187 3.94 7.82 2.93
C ILE A 187 2.56 8.44 3.16
N SER A 188 2.53 9.60 3.83
CA SER A 188 1.28 10.31 4.07
C SER A 188 0.65 10.83 2.77
N ASN A 189 -0.64 10.56 2.58
CA ASN A 189 -1.38 11.05 1.41
C ASN A 189 -1.68 12.55 1.46
N THR A 190 -1.62 13.18 2.63
CA THR A 190 -1.93 14.61 2.84
C THR A 190 -0.68 15.45 2.96
N MET A 191 0.32 14.97 3.68
CA MET A 191 1.54 15.72 4.00
C MET A 191 2.72 15.36 3.09
N GLY A 192 2.70 14.17 2.47
CA GLY A 192 3.81 13.66 1.68
C GLY A 192 5.01 13.20 2.53
N THR A 193 4.87 13.23 3.86
CA THR A 193 5.91 12.73 4.78
C THR A 193 6.19 11.26 4.52
N VAL A 194 7.47 10.92 4.41
CA VAL A 194 7.96 9.54 4.32
C VAL A 194 8.36 9.09 5.72
N ASN A 195 7.62 8.16 6.28
CA ASN A 195 7.88 7.64 7.63
C ASN A 195 9.01 6.60 7.61
N PRO A 196 9.86 6.53 8.64
CA PRO A 196 10.95 5.55 8.74
C PRO A 196 10.40 4.17 9.16
N VAL A 197 9.55 3.56 8.31
CA VAL A 197 8.80 2.34 8.66
C VAL A 197 9.70 1.16 8.98
N ALA A 198 10.87 1.03 8.36
CA ALA A 198 11.82 -0.05 8.67
C ALA A 198 12.36 0.06 10.10
N GLU A 199 12.71 1.27 10.55
CA GLU A 199 13.13 1.52 11.93
C GLU A 199 11.99 1.23 12.91
N ILE A 200 10.80 1.77 12.62
CA ILE A 200 9.62 1.62 13.49
C ILE A 200 9.22 0.13 13.59
N CYS A 201 9.18 -0.60 12.47
CA CYS A 201 8.88 -2.04 12.46
C CYS A 201 9.94 -2.86 13.22
N ALA A 202 11.22 -2.50 13.11
CA ALA A 202 12.27 -3.17 13.87
C ALA A 202 12.09 -2.99 15.39
N ARG A 203 11.75 -1.78 15.84
CA ARG A 203 11.45 -1.49 17.27
C ARG A 203 10.19 -2.22 17.72
N ALA A 204 9.13 -2.21 16.91
CA ALA A 204 7.88 -2.92 17.18
C ALA A 204 8.12 -4.44 17.34
N ARG A 205 8.90 -5.03 16.43
CA ARG A 205 9.28 -6.45 16.48
C ARG A 205 10.06 -6.77 17.75
N ALA A 206 11.01 -5.91 18.15
CA ALA A 206 11.76 -6.10 19.40
C ALA A 206 10.86 -6.07 20.65
N ALA A 207 9.76 -5.32 20.61
CA ALA A 207 8.72 -5.26 21.62
C ALA A 207 7.66 -6.38 21.52
N GLY A 208 7.70 -7.22 20.48
CA GLY A 208 6.70 -8.26 20.21
C GLY A 208 5.35 -7.72 19.72
N VAL A 209 5.35 -6.54 19.09
CA VAL A 209 4.18 -5.86 18.52
C VAL A 209 4.07 -6.19 17.04
N VAL A 210 2.88 -6.62 16.60
CA VAL A 210 2.59 -6.91 15.21
C VAL A 210 2.38 -5.61 14.43
N THR A 211 2.90 -5.56 13.22
CA THR A 211 2.94 -4.36 12.39
C THR A 211 2.13 -4.50 11.12
N VAL A 212 1.36 -3.45 10.80
CA VAL A 212 0.57 -3.31 9.57
C VAL A 212 0.99 -2.02 8.88
N VAL A 213 1.45 -2.09 7.64
CA VAL A 213 1.91 -0.93 6.87
C VAL A 213 0.91 -0.59 5.76
N ASP A 214 0.36 0.62 5.80
CA ASP A 214 -0.36 1.20 4.67
C ASP A 214 0.65 1.76 3.65
N ALA A 215 0.84 1.03 2.56
CA ALA A 215 1.72 1.39 1.45
C ALA A 215 0.95 1.98 0.24
N ALA A 216 -0.28 2.48 0.45
CA ALA A 216 -1.12 3.00 -0.63
C ALA A 216 -0.44 4.09 -1.46
N GLN A 217 0.36 4.95 -0.82
CA GLN A 217 1.12 5.98 -1.51
C GLN A 217 2.52 5.53 -1.90
N SER A 218 3.18 4.70 -1.10
CA SER A 218 4.57 4.32 -1.34
C SER A 218 4.73 3.31 -2.48
N ALA A 219 3.82 2.33 -2.60
CA ALA A 219 3.97 1.25 -3.58
C ALA A 219 4.06 1.71 -5.05
N GLY A 220 3.56 2.90 -5.40
CA GLY A 220 3.66 3.47 -6.74
C GLY A 220 4.75 4.54 -6.91
N HIS A 221 5.40 4.97 -5.82
CA HIS A 221 6.29 6.13 -5.82
C HIS A 221 7.71 5.84 -5.35
N ALA A 222 7.90 4.73 -4.62
CA ALA A 222 9.20 4.34 -4.08
C ALA A 222 9.35 2.81 -4.15
N PRO A 223 10.57 2.28 -4.18
CA PRO A 223 10.79 0.85 -3.97
C PRO A 223 10.26 0.43 -2.59
N VAL A 224 9.46 -0.62 -2.57
CA VAL A 224 8.92 -1.21 -1.34
C VAL A 224 9.49 -2.62 -1.21
N ASP A 225 10.37 -2.82 -0.24
CA ASP A 225 10.97 -4.10 0.10
C ASP A 225 10.42 -4.57 1.44
N VAL A 226 9.47 -5.51 1.41
CA VAL A 226 8.80 -5.97 2.65
C VAL A 226 9.72 -6.71 3.59
N GLN A 227 10.77 -7.37 3.08
CA GLN A 227 11.77 -8.03 3.93
C GLN A 227 12.66 -7.00 4.64
N ALA A 228 13.06 -5.93 3.94
CA ALA A 228 13.85 -4.85 4.53
C ALA A 228 13.02 -4.02 5.53
N ILE A 229 11.75 -3.73 5.21
CA ILE A 229 10.80 -3.07 6.13
C ILE A 229 10.56 -3.97 7.34
N GLY A 230 10.38 -5.26 7.11
CA GLY A 230 10.17 -6.26 8.14
C GLY A 230 8.82 -6.14 8.83
N CYS A 231 7.79 -5.66 8.17
CA CYS A 231 6.42 -5.65 8.68
C CYS A 231 5.77 -7.05 8.59
N ASP A 232 4.70 -7.26 9.37
CA ASP A 232 3.91 -8.49 9.34
C ASP A 232 2.85 -8.46 8.24
N PHE A 233 2.25 -7.29 8.00
CA PHE A 233 1.27 -7.06 6.95
C PHE A 233 1.58 -5.76 6.21
N LEU A 234 1.32 -5.75 4.91
CA LEU A 234 1.41 -4.56 4.08
C LEU A 234 0.23 -4.54 3.10
N ALA A 235 -0.38 -3.37 2.88
CA ALA A 235 -1.49 -3.23 1.93
C ALA A 235 -1.29 -2.05 1.00
N PHE A 236 -1.66 -2.22 -0.29
CA PHE A 236 -1.69 -1.13 -1.26
C PHE A 236 -2.80 -1.29 -2.30
N SER A 237 -3.04 -0.25 -3.09
CA SER A 237 -4.11 -0.19 -4.11
C SER A 237 -3.55 -0.08 -5.51
N GLY A 238 -4.01 -0.93 -6.43
CA GLY A 238 -3.59 -0.92 -7.83
C GLY A 238 -3.87 0.41 -8.54
N HIS A 239 -4.99 1.09 -8.21
CA HIS A 239 -5.34 2.35 -8.87
C HIS A 239 -4.38 3.52 -8.56
N LYS A 240 -3.47 3.37 -7.60
CA LYS A 240 -2.41 4.35 -7.29
C LYS A 240 -1.03 3.94 -7.85
N THR A 241 -0.93 2.72 -8.39
CA THR A 241 0.29 2.15 -9.00
C THR A 241 0.11 1.94 -10.50
N CYS A 242 -0.59 2.83 -11.19
CA CYS A 242 -0.97 2.73 -12.59
C CYS A 242 -1.83 1.51 -12.96
N GLY A 243 -2.21 0.69 -12.00
CA GLY A 243 -3.06 -0.49 -12.16
C GLY A 243 -4.56 -0.17 -12.25
N PRO A 244 -5.42 -1.14 -12.53
CA PRO A 244 -6.87 -0.96 -12.59
C PRO A 244 -7.46 -0.54 -11.24
N THR A 245 -8.66 0.06 -11.27
CA THR A 245 -9.50 0.22 -10.08
C THR A 245 -10.08 -1.12 -9.66
N GLY A 246 -10.39 -1.27 -8.36
CA GLY A 246 -11.02 -2.47 -7.83
C GLY A 246 -10.07 -3.65 -7.65
N ILE A 247 -8.76 -3.40 -7.62
CA ILE A 247 -7.73 -4.37 -7.24
C ILE A 247 -6.69 -3.75 -6.31
N GLY A 248 -6.16 -4.55 -5.41
CA GLY A 248 -5.07 -4.25 -4.49
C GLY A 248 -4.45 -5.52 -3.92
N VAL A 249 -3.56 -5.33 -3.02
CA VAL A 249 -2.84 -6.39 -2.31
C VAL A 249 -2.82 -6.08 -0.84
#